data_2e33c445708c58ff846fbb1a25d9caa9
#
_entry.id   2e33c445708c58ff846fbb1a25d9caa9
#
_cell.length_a   1.000
_cell.length_b   1.000
_cell.length_c   1.000
_cell.angle_alpha   90.00
_cell.angle_beta   90.00
_cell.angle_gamma   90.00
#
_symmetry.space_group_name_H-M   'P 1'
#
loop_
_entity.id
_entity.type
_entity.pdbx_description
1 polymer ?
#
loop_
_entity_poly.entity_id
_entity_poly.type
_entity_poly.pdbx_seq_one_letter_code
_entity_poly.pdbx_strand_id
1 'polypeptide(L)'
;MALHSFVKISAVTNLTEARYCAGMYVNMIGFDLEEGSKNFTSPQKFNEITGWLSGVDFVAEFESTHPEKILGNLNEYNGINFIEIREEIYLRMLVNSSYGIIFKKELTSEDDLDELIAKAKFFQDFNIMLHLVSESLEIDADIIQKLHTLASKVEVLLGFGIEPETVRNLLEQTGVKGIALEGGD
;
A
#
# COMPACT_ATOMS: atom_id res chain seq x y z
N MET A 1 0.31 -8.58 -21.60
CA MET A 1 0.71 -9.72 -20.76
C MET A 1 0.24 -9.42 -19.34
N ALA A 2 -0.54 -10.30 -18.76
CA ALA A 2 -0.99 -10.12 -17.37
C ALA A 2 0.21 -10.21 -16.42
N LEU A 3 0.24 -9.33 -15.43
CA LEU A 3 1.22 -9.43 -14.35
C LEU A 3 0.95 -10.70 -13.54
N HIS A 4 1.98 -11.48 -13.28
CA HIS A 4 1.86 -12.71 -12.51
C HIS A 4 1.89 -12.46 -11.00
N SER A 5 2.10 -11.22 -10.57
CA SER A 5 2.22 -10.83 -9.18
C SER A 5 1.27 -9.68 -8.88
N PHE A 6 0.84 -9.60 -7.62
CA PHE A 6 0.04 -8.48 -7.15
C PHE A 6 0.90 -7.20 -7.13
N VAL A 7 0.39 -6.11 -7.68
CA VAL A 7 1.11 -4.84 -7.79
C VAL A 7 0.21 -3.68 -7.35
N LYS A 8 0.75 -2.85 -6.46
CA LYS A 8 0.19 -1.54 -6.09
C LYS A 8 1.13 -0.44 -6.60
N ILE A 9 0.56 0.58 -7.24
CA ILE A 9 1.30 1.79 -7.62
C ILE A 9 0.79 2.93 -6.74
N SER A 10 1.68 3.52 -5.96
CA SER A 10 1.37 4.63 -5.04
C SER A 10 1.50 5.99 -5.70
N ALA A 11 0.82 6.99 -5.14
CA ALA A 11 0.98 8.41 -5.48
C ALA A 11 0.83 8.74 -6.98
N VAL A 12 -0.13 8.13 -7.64
CA VAL A 12 -0.45 8.43 -9.04
C VAL A 12 -1.04 9.82 -9.14
N THR A 13 -0.54 10.65 -10.07
CA THR A 13 -0.87 12.08 -10.14
C THR A 13 -1.59 12.51 -11.41
N ASN A 14 -1.67 11.65 -12.42
CA ASN A 14 -2.26 12.04 -13.70
C ASN A 14 -2.93 10.86 -14.42
N LEU A 15 -3.80 11.21 -15.39
CA LEU A 15 -4.58 10.22 -16.14
C LEU A 15 -3.70 9.31 -17.00
N THR A 16 -2.64 9.84 -17.60
CA THR A 16 -1.76 9.05 -18.49
C THR A 16 -1.10 7.92 -17.71
N GLU A 17 -0.55 8.23 -16.55
CA GLU A 17 0.04 7.25 -15.65
C GLU A 17 -0.99 6.22 -15.17
N ALA A 18 -2.16 6.69 -14.73
CA ALA A 18 -3.24 5.82 -14.27
C ALA A 18 -3.71 4.86 -15.37
N ARG A 19 -3.87 5.33 -16.59
CA ARG A 19 -4.25 4.50 -17.74
C ARG A 19 -3.17 3.48 -18.08
N TYR A 20 -1.91 3.87 -18.01
CA TYR A 20 -0.80 2.96 -18.23
C TYR A 20 -0.81 1.84 -17.18
N CYS A 21 -0.95 2.19 -15.91
CA CYS A 21 -1.03 1.22 -14.83
C CYS A 21 -2.21 0.26 -15.01
N ALA A 22 -3.39 0.78 -15.31
CA ALA A 22 -4.58 -0.05 -15.56
C ALA A 22 -4.40 -0.97 -16.77
N GLY A 23 -3.75 -0.46 -17.83
CA GLY A 23 -3.43 -1.25 -19.02
C GLY A 23 -2.42 -2.37 -18.76
N MET A 24 -1.57 -2.22 -17.76
CA MET A 24 -0.63 -3.25 -17.29
C MET A 24 -1.25 -4.22 -16.28
N TYR A 25 -2.55 -4.06 -16.00
CA TYR A 25 -3.29 -4.91 -15.05
C TYR A 25 -2.74 -4.86 -13.61
N VAL A 26 -2.29 -3.68 -13.15
CA VAL A 26 -1.98 -3.50 -11.73
C VAL A 26 -3.25 -3.67 -10.90
N ASN A 27 -3.09 -4.13 -9.67
CA ASN A 27 -4.22 -4.46 -8.80
C ASN A 27 -4.76 -3.24 -8.04
N MET A 28 -3.86 -2.35 -7.64
CA MET A 28 -4.20 -1.16 -6.86
C MET A 28 -3.50 0.08 -7.40
N ILE A 29 -4.22 1.19 -7.44
CA ILE A 29 -3.68 2.52 -7.72
C ILE A 29 -3.95 3.40 -6.53
N GLY A 30 -2.89 3.97 -5.94
CA GLY A 30 -2.96 4.87 -4.81
C GLY A 30 -2.91 6.33 -5.23
N PHE A 31 -3.67 7.15 -4.53
CA PHE A 31 -3.71 8.60 -4.68
C PHE A 31 -3.37 9.25 -3.36
N ASP A 32 -2.47 10.20 -3.38
CA ASP A 32 -2.09 10.96 -2.21
C ASP A 32 -3.19 11.99 -1.87
N LEU A 33 -3.89 11.75 -0.78
CA LEU A 33 -4.97 12.61 -0.31
C LEU A 33 -4.59 13.40 0.95
N GLU A 34 -3.32 13.37 1.33
CA GLU A 34 -2.81 14.21 2.43
C GLU A 34 -2.77 15.66 1.99
N GLU A 35 -3.55 16.51 2.67
CA GLU A 35 -3.58 17.95 2.36
C GLU A 35 -2.21 18.59 2.56
N GLY A 36 -1.79 19.38 1.58
CA GLY A 36 -0.49 20.07 1.61
C GLY A 36 0.69 19.23 1.11
N SER A 37 0.48 17.97 0.77
CA SER A 37 1.55 17.18 0.17
C SER A 37 1.81 17.59 -1.29
N LYS A 38 3.01 17.29 -1.78
CA LYS A 38 3.44 17.61 -3.15
C LYS A 38 2.54 16.94 -4.20
N ASN A 39 2.10 15.73 -3.93
CA ASN A 39 1.34 14.91 -4.88
C ASN A 39 -0.16 14.88 -4.56
N PHE A 40 -0.64 15.81 -3.75
CA PHE A 40 -2.05 15.87 -3.36
C PHE A 40 -2.98 15.87 -4.57
N THR A 41 -3.98 14.98 -4.52
CA THR A 41 -5.00 14.84 -5.54
C THR A 41 -6.35 15.35 -4.98
N SER A 42 -6.88 16.42 -5.57
CA SER A 42 -8.19 16.96 -5.19
C SER A 42 -9.33 16.03 -5.60
N PRO A 43 -10.53 16.17 -5.01
CA PRO A 43 -11.71 15.38 -5.43
C PRO A 43 -12.02 15.51 -6.91
N GLN A 44 -11.93 16.70 -7.46
CA GLN A 44 -12.17 16.95 -8.87
C GLN A 44 -11.17 16.19 -9.75
N LYS A 45 -9.88 16.31 -9.44
CA LYS A 45 -8.81 15.65 -10.20
C LYS A 45 -8.92 14.13 -10.08
N PHE A 46 -9.23 13.62 -8.89
CA PHE A 46 -9.47 12.20 -8.67
C PHE A 46 -10.60 11.68 -9.57
N ASN A 47 -11.73 12.37 -9.61
CA ASN A 47 -12.87 11.98 -10.44
C ASN A 47 -12.53 12.03 -11.95
N GLU A 48 -11.78 13.02 -12.39
CA GLU A 48 -11.31 13.12 -13.76
C GLU A 48 -10.43 11.93 -14.18
N ILE A 49 -9.55 11.49 -13.27
CA ILE A 49 -8.66 10.35 -13.51
C ILE A 49 -9.44 9.03 -13.47
N THR A 50 -10.19 8.79 -12.39
CA THR A 50 -10.80 7.49 -12.11
C THR A 50 -12.03 7.20 -12.96
N GLY A 51 -12.68 8.23 -13.50
CA GLY A 51 -13.82 8.08 -14.39
C GLY A 51 -13.54 7.28 -15.65
N TRP A 52 -12.28 7.13 -16.02
CA TRP A 52 -11.83 6.39 -17.22
C TRP A 52 -11.22 5.03 -16.90
N LEU A 53 -11.24 4.60 -15.62
CA LEU A 53 -10.57 3.38 -15.16
C LEU A 53 -11.58 2.36 -14.67
N SER A 54 -11.28 1.08 -14.94
CA SER A 54 -12.05 -0.04 -14.42
C SER A 54 -11.11 -1.23 -14.13
N GLY A 55 -11.55 -2.13 -13.27
CA GLY A 55 -10.81 -3.36 -12.97
C GLY A 55 -9.59 -3.16 -12.06
N VAL A 56 -9.50 -2.04 -11.37
CA VAL A 56 -8.43 -1.72 -10.43
C VAL A 56 -9.03 -1.14 -9.15
N ASP A 57 -8.46 -1.48 -8.00
CA ASP A 57 -8.85 -0.91 -6.72
C ASP A 57 -8.15 0.42 -6.48
N PHE A 58 -8.87 1.37 -5.89
CA PHE A 58 -8.33 2.68 -5.56
C PHE A 58 -8.01 2.77 -4.07
N VAL A 59 -6.83 3.31 -3.77
CA VAL A 59 -6.31 3.48 -2.42
C VAL A 59 -6.19 4.97 -2.11
N ALA A 60 -6.82 5.40 -1.02
CA ALA A 60 -6.64 6.74 -0.47
C ALA A 60 -5.44 6.73 0.47
N GLU A 61 -4.38 7.45 0.12
CA GLU A 61 -3.13 7.46 0.86
C GLU A 61 -3.03 8.69 1.74
N PHE A 62 -2.77 8.49 3.03
CA PHE A 62 -2.61 9.55 4.02
C PHE A 62 -1.31 9.33 4.81
N GLU A 63 -0.73 10.41 5.29
CA GLU A 63 0.48 10.37 6.12
C GLU A 63 0.15 10.55 7.60
N SER A 64 -0.46 11.67 7.97
CA SER A 64 -0.71 12.04 9.36
C SER A 64 -2.15 12.51 9.66
N THR A 65 -3.01 12.53 8.66
CA THR A 65 -4.40 12.99 8.83
C THR A 65 -5.14 12.13 9.86
N HIS A 66 -5.86 12.79 10.77
CA HIS A 66 -6.66 12.11 11.79
C HIS A 66 -7.82 11.31 11.14
N PRO A 67 -8.16 10.11 11.66
CA PRO A 67 -9.18 9.25 11.09
C PRO A 67 -10.55 9.90 10.89
N GLU A 68 -11.00 10.75 11.79
CA GLU A 68 -12.27 11.46 11.61
C GLU A 68 -12.25 12.36 10.37
N LYS A 69 -11.13 13.05 10.14
CA LYS A 69 -10.95 13.88 8.95
C LYS A 69 -10.83 13.03 7.70
N ILE A 70 -10.11 11.90 7.76
CA ILE A 70 -10.03 10.93 6.65
C ILE A 70 -11.43 10.52 6.21
N LEU A 71 -12.24 10.01 7.13
CA LEU A 71 -13.58 9.53 6.81
C LEU A 71 -14.50 10.65 6.31
N GLY A 72 -14.35 11.85 6.85
CA GLY A 72 -15.08 13.02 6.36
C GLY A 72 -14.69 13.41 4.94
N ASN A 73 -13.38 13.47 4.65
CA ASN A 73 -12.87 13.85 3.34
C ASN A 73 -13.26 12.82 2.25
N LEU A 74 -13.31 11.54 2.58
CA LEU A 74 -13.61 10.48 1.61
C LEU A 74 -15.04 10.53 1.08
N ASN A 75 -15.94 11.29 1.71
CA ASN A 75 -17.27 11.52 1.16
C ASN A 75 -17.24 12.21 -0.21
N GLU A 76 -16.16 12.93 -0.52
CA GLU A 76 -15.98 13.64 -1.79
C GLU A 76 -15.23 12.81 -2.84
N TYR A 77 -14.74 11.61 -2.48
CA TYR A 77 -13.97 10.72 -3.36
C TYR A 77 -14.76 9.43 -3.62
N ASN A 78 -15.31 9.31 -4.80
CA ASN A 78 -16.13 8.14 -5.16
C ASN A 78 -15.28 6.96 -5.63
N GLY A 79 -15.56 5.77 -5.10
CA GLY A 79 -14.94 4.54 -5.56
C GLY A 79 -13.65 4.14 -4.84
N ILE A 80 -13.32 4.80 -3.74
CA ILE A 80 -12.20 4.37 -2.89
C ILE A 80 -12.54 3.02 -2.25
N ASN A 81 -11.60 2.07 -2.35
CA ASN A 81 -11.71 0.72 -1.79
C ASN A 81 -10.90 0.55 -0.52
N PHE A 82 -9.73 1.21 -0.44
CA PHE A 82 -8.78 1.06 0.67
C PHE A 82 -8.33 2.43 1.18
N ILE A 83 -8.02 2.46 2.47
CA ILE A 83 -7.33 3.59 3.12
C ILE A 83 -5.95 3.11 3.52
N GLU A 84 -4.91 3.83 3.13
CA GLU A 84 -3.54 3.60 3.59
C GLU A 84 -3.13 4.70 4.56
N ILE A 85 -2.63 4.31 5.72
CA ILE A 85 -2.14 5.23 6.76
C ILE A 85 -0.76 4.80 7.25
N ARG A 86 -0.05 5.74 7.89
CA ARG A 86 1.28 5.52 8.48
C ARG A 86 1.28 5.51 10.01
N GLU A 87 0.22 6.03 10.63
CA GLU A 87 0.11 6.12 12.10
C GLU A 87 -0.59 4.89 12.67
N GLU A 88 0.19 4.02 13.32
CA GLU A 88 -0.33 2.76 13.87
C GLU A 88 -1.46 2.97 14.87
N ILE A 89 -1.38 4.02 15.69
CA ILE A 89 -2.40 4.31 16.70
C ILE A 89 -3.80 4.56 16.10
N TYR A 90 -3.88 4.94 14.83
CA TYR A 90 -5.13 5.22 14.15
C TYR A 90 -5.81 3.99 13.54
N LEU A 91 -5.11 2.85 13.49
CA LEU A 91 -5.66 1.63 12.87
C LEU A 91 -6.98 1.20 13.52
N ARG A 92 -7.05 1.21 14.86
CA ARG A 92 -8.25 0.79 15.58
C ARG A 92 -9.47 1.67 15.30
N MET A 93 -9.25 2.92 14.90
CA MET A 93 -10.32 3.85 14.56
C MET A 93 -10.87 3.63 13.15
N LEU A 94 -10.14 2.92 12.29
CA LEU A 94 -10.49 2.73 10.88
C LEU A 94 -10.93 1.30 10.54
N VAL A 95 -10.58 0.31 11.34
CA VAL A 95 -10.84 -1.12 11.03
C VAL A 95 -12.32 -1.49 10.98
N ASN A 96 -13.19 -0.69 11.56
CA ASN A 96 -14.65 -0.88 11.49
C ASN A 96 -15.32 -0.04 10.40
N SER A 97 -14.53 0.69 9.59
CA SER A 97 -15.06 1.40 8.44
C SER A 97 -15.39 0.42 7.30
N SER A 98 -16.09 0.91 6.27
CA SER A 98 -16.40 0.11 5.07
C SER A 98 -15.19 -0.07 4.15
N TYR A 99 -14.04 0.53 4.45
CA TYR A 99 -12.84 0.47 3.64
C TYR A 99 -11.90 -0.65 4.09
N GLY A 100 -11.19 -1.27 3.15
CA GLY A 100 -10.01 -2.07 3.48
C GLY A 100 -8.90 -1.17 4.03
N ILE A 101 -8.05 -1.68 4.89
CA ILE A 101 -7.01 -0.89 5.56
C ILE A 101 -5.63 -1.42 5.18
N ILE A 102 -4.77 -0.50 4.78
CA ILE A 102 -3.35 -0.75 4.54
C ILE A 102 -2.54 0.07 5.55
N PHE A 103 -1.64 -0.59 6.25
CA PHE A 103 -0.69 0.07 7.14
C PHE A 103 0.67 0.14 6.45
N LYS A 104 1.11 1.36 6.12
CA LYS A 104 2.44 1.61 5.54
C LYS A 104 3.44 1.83 6.66
N LYS A 105 4.40 0.92 6.76
CA LYS A 105 5.44 0.95 7.80
C LYS A 105 6.81 1.09 7.18
N GLU A 106 7.56 2.10 7.62
CA GLU A 106 8.97 2.23 7.30
C GLU A 106 9.81 1.37 8.25
N LEU A 107 10.64 0.51 7.69
CA LEU A 107 11.55 -0.34 8.43
C LEU A 107 12.93 0.32 8.50
N THR A 108 13.43 0.52 9.73
CA THR A 108 14.76 1.07 9.98
C THR A 108 15.74 0.02 10.44
N SER A 109 15.24 -1.10 10.99
CA SER A 109 16.04 -2.23 11.45
C SER A 109 15.25 -3.53 11.41
N GLU A 110 15.93 -4.66 11.64
CA GLU A 110 15.28 -5.96 11.78
C GLU A 110 14.29 -6.00 12.93
N ASP A 111 14.51 -5.22 13.98
CA ASP A 111 13.64 -5.16 15.15
C ASP A 111 12.22 -4.70 14.77
N ASP A 112 12.10 -3.84 13.77
CA ASP A 112 10.79 -3.41 13.27
C ASP A 112 10.00 -4.59 12.71
N LEU A 113 10.65 -5.53 12.02
CA LEU A 113 10.01 -6.76 11.54
C LEU A 113 9.59 -7.66 12.70
N ASP A 114 10.42 -7.79 13.71
CA ASP A 114 10.10 -8.58 14.91
C ASP A 114 8.88 -8.02 15.63
N GLU A 115 8.76 -6.70 15.71
CA GLU A 115 7.58 -6.04 16.28
C GLU A 115 6.31 -6.33 15.46
N LEU A 116 6.39 -6.26 14.12
CA LEU A 116 5.27 -6.59 13.26
C LEU A 116 4.86 -8.05 13.39
N ILE A 117 5.81 -8.97 13.46
CA ILE A 117 5.54 -10.39 13.66
C ILE A 117 4.81 -10.61 14.99
N ALA A 118 5.24 -9.93 16.05
CA ALA A 118 4.58 -10.00 17.36
C ALA A 118 3.13 -9.50 17.33
N LYS A 119 2.81 -8.58 16.42
CA LYS A 119 1.46 -8.00 16.23
C LYS A 119 0.67 -8.66 15.10
N ALA A 120 1.19 -9.70 14.48
CA ALA A 120 0.59 -10.31 13.28
C ALA A 120 -0.85 -10.75 13.51
N LYS A 121 -1.19 -11.27 14.69
CA LYS A 121 -2.55 -11.67 15.02
C LYS A 121 -3.53 -10.50 14.93
N PHE A 122 -3.16 -9.33 15.41
CA PHE A 122 -3.99 -8.12 15.31
C PHE A 122 -4.26 -7.76 13.85
N PHE A 123 -3.21 -7.72 13.03
CA PHE A 123 -3.37 -7.41 11.60
C PHE A 123 -4.22 -8.47 10.89
N GLN A 124 -4.04 -9.73 11.22
CA GLN A 124 -4.80 -10.83 10.65
C GLN A 124 -6.28 -10.75 11.04
N ASP A 125 -6.58 -10.53 12.31
CA ASP A 125 -7.94 -10.48 12.84
C ASP A 125 -8.77 -9.34 12.22
N PHE A 126 -8.12 -8.22 11.87
CA PHE A 126 -8.76 -7.05 11.28
C PHE A 126 -8.53 -6.92 9.77
N ASN A 127 -7.95 -7.91 9.12
CA ASN A 127 -7.64 -7.91 7.68
C ASN A 127 -6.82 -6.68 7.23
N ILE A 128 -5.88 -6.24 8.06
CA ILE A 128 -4.99 -5.14 7.74
C ILE A 128 -3.87 -5.66 6.84
N MET A 129 -3.72 -5.07 5.67
CA MET A 129 -2.61 -5.33 4.76
C MET A 129 -1.42 -4.45 5.16
N LEU A 130 -0.22 -5.00 5.13
CA LEU A 130 1.00 -4.24 5.41
C LEU A 130 1.67 -3.82 4.10
N HIS A 131 2.10 -2.56 4.05
CA HIS A 131 2.95 -2.02 2.99
C HIS A 131 4.28 -1.62 3.61
N LEU A 132 5.32 -2.42 3.36
CA LEU A 132 6.64 -2.24 3.97
C LEU A 132 7.56 -1.47 3.04
N VAL A 133 8.17 -0.42 3.57
CA VAL A 133 9.18 0.39 2.87
C VAL A 133 10.42 0.51 3.74
N SER A 134 11.57 0.76 3.12
CA SER A 134 12.83 1.03 3.83
C SER A 134 13.82 1.73 2.92
N GLU A 135 14.55 2.68 3.46
CA GLU A 135 15.68 3.33 2.78
C GLU A 135 17.01 2.68 3.13
N SER A 136 17.09 2.02 4.28
CA SER A 136 18.37 1.55 4.84
C SER A 136 18.51 0.04 4.94
N LEU A 137 17.41 -0.70 4.95
CA LEU A 137 17.42 -2.14 5.19
C LEU A 137 17.74 -2.91 3.91
N GLU A 138 18.78 -3.73 3.96
CA GLU A 138 19.13 -4.64 2.87
C GLU A 138 18.46 -6.00 3.10
N ILE A 139 17.97 -6.60 2.02
CA ILE A 139 17.29 -7.89 2.10
C ILE A 139 18.33 -9.00 2.03
N ASP A 140 18.72 -9.49 3.20
CA ASP A 140 19.59 -10.65 3.38
C ASP A 140 18.76 -11.89 3.76
N ALA A 141 19.43 -13.00 4.06
CA ALA A 141 18.77 -14.25 4.40
C ALA A 141 17.90 -14.14 5.66
N ASP A 142 18.32 -13.36 6.65
CA ASP A 142 17.58 -13.18 7.90
C ASP A 142 16.31 -12.35 7.66
N ILE A 143 16.40 -11.30 6.86
CA ILE A 143 15.25 -10.49 6.46
C ILE A 143 14.24 -11.31 5.66
N ILE A 144 14.71 -12.13 4.71
CA ILE A 144 13.84 -13.03 3.94
C ILE A 144 13.09 -13.97 4.89
N GLN A 145 13.76 -14.55 5.87
CA GLN A 145 13.14 -15.47 6.83
C GLN A 145 12.06 -14.76 7.66
N LYS A 146 12.34 -13.54 8.12
CA LYS A 146 11.38 -12.74 8.89
C LYS A 146 10.19 -12.31 8.05
N LEU A 147 10.41 -11.90 6.79
CA LEU A 147 9.35 -11.58 5.85
C LEU A 147 8.47 -12.81 5.59
N HIS A 148 9.07 -13.98 5.43
CA HIS A 148 8.33 -15.22 5.25
C HIS A 148 7.43 -15.53 6.45
N THR A 149 7.95 -15.38 7.65
CA THR A 149 7.19 -15.58 8.89
C THR A 149 6.00 -14.62 8.98
N LEU A 150 6.23 -13.35 8.67
CA LEU A 150 5.17 -12.32 8.67
C LEU A 150 4.12 -12.60 7.60
N ALA A 151 4.56 -12.86 6.37
CA ALA A 151 3.68 -13.09 5.22
C ALA A 151 2.85 -14.36 5.34
N SER A 152 3.26 -15.32 6.17
CA SER A 152 2.46 -16.52 6.45
C SER A 152 1.18 -16.23 7.23
N LYS A 153 1.09 -15.05 7.87
CA LYS A 153 -0.04 -14.65 8.72
C LYS A 153 -0.78 -13.41 8.21
N VAL A 154 -0.09 -12.52 7.49
CA VAL A 154 -0.59 -11.21 7.08
C VAL A 154 -0.28 -10.99 5.61
N GLU A 155 -1.19 -10.34 4.89
CA GLU A 155 -0.92 -9.91 3.52
C GLU A 155 0.10 -8.77 3.54
N VAL A 156 1.22 -8.94 2.82
CA VAL A 156 2.33 -7.99 2.79
C VAL A 156 2.59 -7.55 1.36
N LEU A 157 2.68 -6.23 1.15
CA LEU A 157 3.21 -5.61 -0.06
C LEU A 157 4.63 -5.13 0.24
N LEU A 158 5.58 -5.61 -0.54
CA LEU A 158 6.98 -5.24 -0.38
C LEU A 158 7.31 -4.02 -1.26
N GLY A 159 7.71 -2.93 -0.63
CA GLY A 159 7.98 -1.64 -1.28
C GLY A 159 9.47 -1.25 -1.29
N PHE A 160 10.37 -2.19 -1.03
CA PHE A 160 11.82 -1.95 -1.07
C PHE A 160 12.55 -3.21 -1.53
N GLY A 161 13.80 -3.04 -1.98
CA GLY A 161 14.63 -4.15 -2.46
C GLY A 161 14.11 -4.79 -3.75
N ILE A 162 13.31 -4.07 -4.52
CA ILE A 162 12.68 -4.56 -5.74
C ILE A 162 13.61 -4.26 -6.93
N GLU A 163 14.10 -5.33 -7.55
CA GLU A 163 14.93 -5.24 -8.76
C GLU A 163 14.37 -6.21 -9.82
N PRO A 164 14.35 -5.82 -11.10
CA PRO A 164 13.75 -6.63 -12.16
C PRO A 164 14.30 -8.06 -12.23
N GLU A 165 15.60 -8.22 -11.98
CA GLU A 165 16.28 -9.50 -12.10
C GLU A 165 15.99 -10.47 -10.95
N THR A 166 15.66 -9.94 -9.77
CA THR A 166 15.55 -10.72 -8.53
C THR A 166 14.16 -10.77 -7.93
N VAL A 167 13.24 -9.93 -8.39
CA VAL A 167 11.91 -9.77 -7.77
C VAL A 167 11.12 -11.07 -7.74
N ARG A 168 11.13 -11.87 -8.81
CA ARG A 168 10.41 -13.14 -8.84
C ARG A 168 10.89 -14.08 -7.73
N ASN A 169 12.20 -14.23 -7.61
CA ASN A 169 12.81 -15.08 -6.61
C ASN A 169 12.50 -14.59 -5.19
N LEU A 170 12.56 -13.28 -5.00
CA LEU A 170 12.24 -12.65 -3.72
C LEU A 170 10.79 -12.91 -3.30
N LEU A 171 9.85 -12.79 -4.22
CA LEU A 171 8.43 -13.08 -3.96
C LEU A 171 8.22 -14.56 -3.59
N GLU A 172 8.87 -15.48 -4.28
CA GLU A 172 8.80 -16.91 -4.00
C GLU A 172 9.39 -17.24 -2.62
N GLN A 173 10.54 -16.67 -2.28
CA GLN A 173 11.23 -16.92 -1.00
C GLN A 173 10.51 -16.33 0.20
N THR A 174 9.90 -15.16 0.05
CA THR A 174 9.23 -14.47 1.16
C THR A 174 7.75 -14.84 1.31
N GLY A 175 7.09 -15.23 0.23
CA GLY A 175 5.65 -15.49 0.23
C GLY A 175 4.80 -14.24 0.41
N VAL A 176 5.35 -13.05 0.21
CA VAL A 176 4.57 -11.80 0.25
C VAL A 176 3.52 -11.79 -0.86
N LYS A 177 2.42 -11.06 -0.63
CA LYS A 177 1.32 -10.96 -1.59
C LYS A 177 1.76 -10.35 -2.91
N GLY A 178 2.61 -9.34 -2.86
CA GLY A 178 3.09 -8.64 -4.04
C GLY A 178 4.02 -7.50 -3.70
N ILE A 179 4.13 -6.57 -4.64
CA ILE A 179 5.01 -5.41 -4.54
C ILE A 179 4.23 -4.10 -4.58
N ALA A 180 4.84 -3.07 -4.01
CA ALA A 180 4.36 -1.70 -4.13
C ALA A 180 5.46 -0.83 -4.73
N LEU A 181 5.11 -0.03 -5.72
CA LEU A 181 6.02 0.88 -6.41
C LEU A 181 5.47 2.31 -6.29
N GLU A 182 6.37 3.29 -6.25
CA GLU A 182 5.97 4.69 -6.25
C GLU A 182 5.73 5.16 -7.69
N GLY A 183 4.60 5.84 -7.89
CA GLY A 183 4.32 6.61 -9.09
C GLY A 183 4.51 8.10 -8.82
N GLY A 184 4.06 8.93 -9.76
CA GLY A 184 4.21 10.38 -9.69
C GLY A 184 5.60 10.87 -10.12
N ASP A 185 5.76 12.19 -10.21
CA ASP A 185 7.01 12.88 -10.55
C ASP A 185 7.59 13.61 -9.33
#